data_cc139a2e9664056c345333cd12e6422e
#
_entry.id   cc139a2e9664056c345333cd12e6422e
#
_cell.length_a   1.000
_cell.length_b   1.000
_cell.length_c   1.000
_cell.angle_alpha   90.00
_cell.angle_beta   90.00
_cell.angle_gamma   90.00
#
_symmetry.space_group_name_H-M   'P 1'
#
loop_
_entity.id
_entity.type
_entity.pdbx_description
1 polymer ?
#
loop_
_entity_poly.entity_id
_entity_poly.type
_entity_poly.pdbx_seq_one_letter_code
_entity_poly.pdbx_strand_id
1 'polypeptide(L)'
;MAEPGLDDVFSDDITVPATDGYPLAATLFLPRGAKRHAVLINSATAVPRKLYRGFAGYLAKRGCAVLTYDYRGTGDSRQHALTGYNQPKSLVGFKASMSDWASHDITAAVAWMRERYKALPFAYVGHSFGGQALGLLPNNSEISRALFIAAQAGYWKLMASPERYRVYAMLNFVGSPLTRALGYMPGKAGLGMDLPKDAFLQWVGWVMSPRYLFDDAKLEALQNFPNYQGALRALCMSDDPWATRPAVELLCAGFTSITPEIVTVTPADTGVSRIGHMGFFRPEHRDTLWRGAAEWIEAG
;
A
#
# COMPACT_ATOMS: atom_id res chain seq x y z
N MET A 1 -13.47 18.93 -14.94
CA MET A 1 -12.76 18.50 -16.17
C MET A 1 -12.56 17.01 -16.07
N ALA A 2 -13.02 16.21 -17.02
CA ALA A 2 -12.79 14.78 -17.07
C ALA A 2 -11.28 14.51 -17.17
N GLU A 3 -10.74 13.62 -16.34
CA GLU A 3 -9.33 13.24 -16.43
C GLU A 3 -9.07 12.56 -17.77
N PRO A 4 -8.05 12.97 -18.54
CA PRO A 4 -7.77 12.35 -19.82
C PRO A 4 -7.41 10.89 -19.63
N GLY A 5 -8.27 9.99 -20.12
CA GLY A 5 -7.93 8.59 -20.23
C GLY A 5 -8.79 7.57 -19.49
N LEU A 6 -9.93 7.94 -18.90
CA LEU A 6 -10.87 6.96 -18.29
C LEU A 6 -12.06 6.58 -19.20
N ASP A 7 -12.21 7.20 -20.37
CA ASP A 7 -13.36 7.00 -21.26
C ASP A 7 -13.56 5.54 -21.74
N ASP A 8 -12.53 4.68 -21.61
CA ASP A 8 -12.56 3.27 -22.02
C ASP A 8 -12.60 2.28 -20.84
N VAL A 9 -12.85 2.73 -19.61
CA VAL A 9 -12.85 1.92 -18.40
C VAL A 9 -14.12 2.18 -17.60
N PHE A 10 -14.76 1.12 -17.12
CA PHE A 10 -15.79 1.26 -16.09
C PHE A 10 -15.12 1.43 -14.73
N SER A 11 -15.57 2.40 -13.95
CA SER A 11 -15.16 2.53 -12.55
C SER A 11 -16.39 2.70 -11.66
N ASP A 12 -16.46 1.91 -10.60
CA ASP A 12 -17.58 1.93 -9.66
C ASP A 12 -17.06 2.00 -8.23
N ASP A 13 -17.60 2.92 -7.46
CA ASP A 13 -17.33 3.00 -6.02
C ASP A 13 -18.21 1.99 -5.30
N ILE A 14 -17.57 1.09 -4.57
CA ILE A 14 -18.18 -0.04 -3.89
C ILE A 14 -17.75 -0.10 -2.42
N THR A 15 -18.43 -0.93 -1.65
CA THR A 15 -18.02 -1.29 -0.30
C THR A 15 -17.51 -2.74 -0.28
N VAL A 16 -16.33 -2.95 0.31
CA VAL A 16 -15.77 -4.27 0.59
C VAL A 16 -15.79 -4.48 2.10
N PRO A 17 -16.50 -5.50 2.63
CA PRO A 17 -16.46 -5.78 4.05
C PRO A 17 -15.11 -6.38 4.43
N ALA A 18 -14.46 -5.84 5.47
CA ALA A 18 -13.30 -6.44 6.09
C ALA A 18 -13.66 -7.77 6.79
N THR A 19 -12.68 -8.55 7.24
CA THR A 19 -12.94 -9.87 7.85
C THR A 19 -13.82 -9.81 9.11
N ASP A 20 -13.82 -8.68 9.79
CA ASP A 20 -14.65 -8.39 10.96
C ASP A 20 -15.93 -7.59 10.63
N GLY A 21 -16.24 -7.44 9.33
CA GLY A 21 -17.41 -6.73 8.84
C GLY A 21 -17.25 -5.22 8.74
N TYR A 22 -16.06 -4.64 9.08
CA TYR A 22 -15.83 -3.21 8.90
C TYR A 22 -15.92 -2.84 7.42
N PRO A 23 -16.74 -1.85 7.05
CA PRO A 23 -16.93 -1.53 5.64
C PRO A 23 -15.77 -0.67 5.11
N LEU A 24 -15.11 -1.14 4.05
CA LEU A 24 -14.03 -0.43 3.37
C LEU A 24 -14.57 0.24 2.10
N ALA A 25 -14.34 1.54 1.97
CA ALA A 25 -14.61 2.25 0.73
C ALA A 25 -13.58 1.85 -0.32
N ALA A 26 -14.06 1.37 -1.46
CA ALA A 26 -13.24 0.86 -2.54
C ALA A 26 -13.71 1.40 -3.90
N THR A 27 -12.83 1.36 -4.90
CA THR A 27 -13.16 1.63 -6.30
C THR A 27 -12.72 0.44 -7.14
N LEU A 28 -13.65 -0.15 -7.87
CA LEU A 28 -13.41 -1.24 -8.81
C LEU A 28 -13.31 -0.67 -10.23
N PHE A 29 -12.18 -0.93 -10.91
CA PHE A 29 -11.96 -0.56 -12.29
C PHE A 29 -12.05 -1.81 -13.17
N LEU A 30 -12.85 -1.77 -14.22
CA LEU A 30 -13.08 -2.90 -15.11
C LEU A 30 -12.80 -2.52 -16.57
N PRO A 31 -12.17 -3.42 -17.35
CA PRO A 31 -12.04 -3.25 -18.78
C PRO A 31 -13.42 -3.34 -19.45
N ARG A 32 -13.61 -2.67 -20.58
CA ARG A 32 -14.81 -2.85 -21.42
C ARG A 32 -14.86 -4.21 -22.10
N GLY A 33 -13.70 -4.82 -22.30
CA GLY A 33 -13.56 -6.15 -22.92
C GLY A 33 -13.36 -7.28 -21.93
N ALA A 34 -12.75 -8.36 -22.39
CA ALA A 34 -12.44 -9.53 -21.58
C ALA A 34 -11.45 -9.17 -20.46
N LYS A 35 -11.70 -9.72 -19.28
CA LYS A 35 -10.80 -9.65 -18.12
C LYS A 35 -9.76 -10.75 -18.24
N ARG A 36 -8.47 -10.39 -18.14
CA ARG A 36 -7.34 -11.32 -18.27
C ARG A 36 -6.58 -11.50 -16.95
N HIS A 37 -6.56 -10.47 -16.10
CA HIS A 37 -5.89 -10.48 -14.81
C HIS A 37 -6.77 -9.80 -13.76
N ALA A 38 -6.59 -10.18 -12.50
CA ALA A 38 -7.12 -9.48 -11.35
C ALA A 38 -5.96 -8.80 -10.61
N VAL A 39 -6.13 -7.54 -10.20
CA VAL A 39 -5.08 -6.76 -9.54
C VAL A 39 -5.65 -6.05 -8.31
N LEU A 40 -4.99 -6.22 -7.18
CA LEU A 40 -5.27 -5.47 -5.95
C LEU A 40 -4.18 -4.44 -5.72
N ILE A 41 -4.53 -3.16 -5.58
CA ILE A 41 -3.57 -2.09 -5.25
C ILE A 41 -3.75 -1.69 -3.79
N ASN A 42 -2.66 -1.79 -3.03
CA ASN A 42 -2.62 -1.55 -1.59
C ASN A 42 -1.84 -0.26 -1.30
N SER A 43 -2.48 0.62 -0.57
CA SER A 43 -2.03 1.99 -0.35
C SER A 43 -0.82 2.09 0.59
N ALA A 44 -0.06 3.17 0.43
CA ALA A 44 0.91 3.59 1.45
C ALA A 44 0.19 4.14 2.70
N THR A 45 0.92 4.23 3.81
CA THR A 45 0.44 4.87 5.04
C THR A 45 0.00 6.31 4.77
N ALA A 46 -1.18 6.68 5.23
CA ALA A 46 -1.77 8.02 5.08
C ALA A 46 -1.98 8.48 3.63
N VAL A 47 -2.16 7.55 2.69
CA VAL A 47 -2.39 7.85 1.27
C VAL A 47 -3.77 7.32 0.84
N PRO A 48 -4.66 8.18 0.31
CA PRO A 48 -5.99 7.75 -0.12
C PRO A 48 -5.92 6.91 -1.40
N ARG A 49 -6.87 5.96 -1.56
CA ARG A 49 -7.02 5.14 -2.76
C ARG A 49 -7.08 5.95 -4.06
N LYS A 50 -7.56 7.19 -3.97
CA LYS A 50 -7.70 8.11 -5.11
C LYS A 50 -6.37 8.42 -5.80
N LEU A 51 -5.23 8.34 -5.09
CA LEU A 51 -3.91 8.52 -5.69
C LEU A 51 -3.65 7.49 -6.81
N TYR A 52 -4.16 6.29 -6.65
CA TYR A 52 -3.87 5.16 -7.53
C TYR A 52 -4.79 5.07 -8.76
N ARG A 53 -5.81 5.96 -8.88
CA ARG A 53 -6.81 5.92 -9.97
C ARG A 53 -6.20 5.91 -11.36
N GLY A 54 -5.18 6.74 -11.59
CA GLY A 54 -4.53 6.81 -12.90
C GLY A 54 -3.91 5.48 -13.31
N PHE A 55 -3.14 4.87 -12.41
CA PHE A 55 -2.50 3.57 -12.65
C PHE A 55 -3.53 2.43 -12.72
N ALA A 56 -4.54 2.44 -11.83
CA ALA A 56 -5.62 1.45 -11.87
C ALA A 56 -6.40 1.50 -13.19
N GLY A 57 -6.74 2.69 -13.67
CA GLY A 57 -7.38 2.88 -14.97
C GLY A 57 -6.49 2.45 -16.14
N TYR A 58 -5.19 2.69 -16.05
CA TYR A 58 -4.22 2.22 -17.03
C TYR A 58 -4.18 0.69 -17.12
N LEU A 59 -4.12 0.00 -15.98
CA LEU A 59 -4.17 -1.46 -15.93
C LEU A 59 -5.52 -2.01 -16.43
N ALA A 60 -6.62 -1.35 -16.09
CA ALA A 60 -7.93 -1.75 -16.55
C ALA A 60 -8.08 -1.66 -18.08
N LYS A 61 -7.53 -0.62 -18.73
CA LYS A 61 -7.45 -0.52 -20.20
C LYS A 61 -6.70 -1.68 -20.84
N ARG A 62 -5.74 -2.26 -20.11
CA ARG A 62 -4.95 -3.42 -20.54
C ARG A 62 -5.62 -4.78 -20.25
N GLY A 63 -6.87 -4.78 -19.75
CA GLY A 63 -7.63 -6.00 -19.49
C GLY A 63 -7.56 -6.49 -18.04
N CYS A 64 -7.13 -5.66 -17.10
CA CYS A 64 -7.15 -6.03 -15.68
C CYS A 64 -8.46 -5.62 -15.00
N ALA A 65 -9.00 -6.48 -14.12
CA ALA A 65 -9.95 -6.07 -13.10
C ALA A 65 -9.14 -5.55 -11.90
N VAL A 66 -9.28 -4.27 -11.55
CA VAL A 66 -8.42 -3.64 -10.55
C VAL A 66 -9.24 -3.11 -9.39
N LEU A 67 -8.86 -3.46 -8.16
CA LEU A 67 -9.44 -2.92 -6.94
C LEU A 67 -8.45 -2.00 -6.23
N THR A 68 -8.93 -0.82 -5.84
CA THR A 68 -8.26 0.10 -4.89
C THR A 68 -9.21 0.36 -3.73
N TYR A 69 -8.69 0.60 -2.54
CA TYR A 69 -9.53 0.83 -1.35
C TYR A 69 -8.76 1.63 -0.30
N ASP A 70 -9.51 2.22 0.63
CA ASP A 70 -8.95 2.89 1.80
C ASP A 70 -8.99 1.94 3.00
N TYR A 71 -7.92 1.90 3.79
CA TYR A 71 -7.91 1.15 5.05
C TYR A 71 -8.88 1.76 6.06
N ARG A 72 -9.36 0.97 7.03
CA ARG A 72 -10.21 1.45 8.11
C ARG A 72 -9.64 2.69 8.80
N GLY A 73 -10.48 3.67 9.05
CA GLY A 73 -10.08 4.93 9.66
C GLY A 73 -9.30 5.87 8.75
N THR A 74 -9.15 5.56 7.45
CA THR A 74 -8.49 6.44 6.47
C THR A 74 -9.41 6.74 5.29
N GLY A 75 -9.15 7.82 4.56
CA GLY A 75 -9.87 8.19 3.35
C GLY A 75 -11.38 8.16 3.52
N ASP A 76 -12.08 7.58 2.54
CA ASP A 76 -13.53 7.44 2.58
C ASP A 76 -13.99 6.25 3.46
N SER A 77 -13.09 5.33 3.87
CA SER A 77 -13.35 4.31 4.89
C SER A 77 -13.46 4.89 6.31
N ARG A 78 -13.17 6.17 6.50
CA ARG A 78 -13.41 6.92 7.73
C ARG A 78 -14.85 7.37 7.87
N GLN A 79 -15.52 7.67 6.75
CA GLN A 79 -16.89 8.20 6.72
C GLN A 79 -17.77 7.26 5.90
N HIS A 80 -18.51 6.37 6.56
CA HIS A 80 -19.42 5.49 5.85
C HIS A 80 -20.76 6.19 5.57
N ALA A 81 -20.79 7.01 4.52
CA ALA A 81 -22.02 7.56 3.96
C ALA A 81 -22.91 6.47 3.30
N LEU A 82 -22.30 5.37 2.81
CA LEU A 82 -23.02 4.35 2.02
C LEU A 82 -23.68 3.24 2.84
N THR A 83 -23.34 3.06 4.12
CA THR A 83 -23.83 1.93 4.91
C THR A 83 -24.63 2.31 6.15
N GLY A 84 -24.88 3.60 6.40
CA GLY A 84 -25.54 4.05 7.62
C GLY A 84 -24.72 3.86 8.90
N TYR A 85 -23.47 3.43 8.78
CA TYR A 85 -22.55 3.31 9.89
C TYR A 85 -22.16 4.72 10.33
N ASN A 86 -22.66 5.20 11.47
CA ASN A 86 -22.30 6.49 12.04
C ASN A 86 -20.85 6.48 12.50
N GLN A 87 -19.93 6.73 11.57
CA GLN A 87 -18.53 6.95 11.90
C GLN A 87 -18.38 8.33 12.56
N PRO A 88 -17.68 8.42 13.69
CA PRO A 88 -17.44 9.70 14.32
C PRO A 88 -16.66 10.61 13.36
N LYS A 89 -17.01 11.89 13.31
CA LYS A 89 -16.26 12.93 12.57
C LYS A 89 -14.79 13.02 13.00
N SER A 90 -14.43 12.44 14.13
CA SER A 90 -13.10 12.39 14.72
C SER A 90 -12.64 10.95 14.90
N LEU A 91 -11.32 10.70 14.75
CA LEU A 91 -10.69 9.41 15.07
C LEU A 91 -10.41 9.23 16.57
N VAL A 92 -10.84 10.14 17.42
CA VAL A 92 -10.71 10.01 18.88
C VAL A 92 -11.46 8.77 19.35
N GLY A 93 -10.74 7.85 20.01
CA GLY A 93 -11.30 6.57 20.48
C GLY A 93 -11.45 5.49 19.41
N PHE A 94 -11.22 5.81 18.14
CA PHE A 94 -11.22 4.82 17.08
C PHE A 94 -10.02 3.87 17.21
N LYS A 95 -10.30 2.55 17.22
CA LYS A 95 -9.29 1.51 17.40
C LYS A 95 -8.94 0.90 16.06
N ALA A 96 -7.72 1.12 15.61
CA ALA A 96 -7.12 0.46 14.46
C ALA A 96 -5.61 0.58 14.55
N SER A 97 -4.92 -0.52 14.29
CA SER A 97 -3.46 -0.61 14.15
C SER A 97 -3.08 -0.89 12.70
N MET A 98 -1.80 -0.80 12.36
CA MET A 98 -1.31 -1.25 11.05
C MET A 98 -1.45 -2.78 10.91
N SER A 99 -1.36 -3.51 12.01
CA SER A 99 -1.63 -4.96 12.04
C SER A 99 -3.08 -5.25 11.67
N ASP A 100 -4.05 -4.45 12.13
CA ASP A 100 -5.47 -4.62 11.76
C ASP A 100 -5.70 -4.34 10.27
N TRP A 101 -4.98 -3.36 9.69
CA TRP A 101 -5.03 -3.13 8.25
C TRP A 101 -4.59 -4.35 7.46
N ALA A 102 -3.53 -5.04 7.90
CA ALA A 102 -3.08 -6.27 7.26
C ALA A 102 -4.05 -7.44 7.49
N SER A 103 -4.35 -7.76 8.76
CA SER A 103 -5.10 -8.96 9.15
C SER A 103 -6.60 -8.90 8.79
N HIS A 104 -7.18 -7.72 8.74
CA HIS A 104 -8.60 -7.55 8.46
C HIS A 104 -8.87 -6.95 7.09
N ASP A 105 -8.28 -5.79 6.77
CA ASP A 105 -8.67 -5.04 5.58
C ASP A 105 -8.06 -5.64 4.31
N ILE A 106 -6.73 -5.81 4.28
CA ILE A 106 -6.04 -6.36 3.10
C ILE A 106 -6.41 -7.81 2.89
N THR A 107 -6.46 -8.62 3.97
CA THR A 107 -6.88 -10.02 3.93
C THR A 107 -8.26 -10.18 3.28
N ALA A 108 -9.22 -9.33 3.68
CA ALA A 108 -10.57 -9.35 3.10
C ALA A 108 -10.58 -8.88 1.63
N ALA A 109 -9.81 -7.85 1.29
CA ALA A 109 -9.71 -7.37 -0.09
C ALA A 109 -9.10 -8.44 -1.03
N VAL A 110 -8.10 -9.20 -0.57
CA VAL A 110 -7.54 -10.36 -1.29
C VAL A 110 -8.63 -11.41 -1.49
N ALA A 111 -9.32 -11.83 -0.43
CA ALA A 111 -10.38 -12.83 -0.48
C ALA A 111 -11.52 -12.39 -1.43
N TRP A 112 -11.95 -11.11 -1.35
CA TRP A 112 -12.99 -10.54 -2.20
C TRP A 112 -12.63 -10.58 -3.69
N MET A 113 -11.37 -10.26 -4.03
CA MET A 113 -10.88 -10.32 -5.40
C MET A 113 -10.77 -11.77 -5.89
N ARG A 114 -10.26 -12.68 -5.06
CA ARG A 114 -10.14 -14.10 -5.39
C ARG A 114 -11.49 -14.77 -5.60
N GLU A 115 -12.48 -14.44 -4.79
CA GLU A 115 -13.83 -14.97 -4.96
C GLU A 115 -14.45 -14.54 -6.29
N ARG A 116 -14.32 -13.27 -6.67
CA ARG A 116 -14.91 -12.72 -7.90
C ARG A 116 -14.18 -13.10 -9.17
N TYR A 117 -12.87 -13.31 -9.08
CA TYR A 117 -12.00 -13.53 -10.25
C TYR A 117 -11.16 -14.80 -10.11
N LYS A 118 -11.78 -15.89 -9.62
CA LYS A 118 -11.12 -17.18 -9.33
C LYS A 118 -10.28 -17.74 -10.48
N ALA A 119 -10.74 -17.56 -11.71
CA ALA A 119 -10.10 -18.11 -12.90
C ALA A 119 -8.98 -17.23 -13.46
N LEU A 120 -8.77 -16.03 -12.89
CA LEU A 120 -7.77 -15.10 -13.39
C LEU A 120 -6.47 -15.19 -12.57
N PRO A 121 -5.30 -15.03 -13.22
CA PRO A 121 -4.07 -14.73 -12.49
C PRO A 121 -4.27 -13.52 -11.60
N PHE A 122 -3.75 -13.60 -10.36
CA PHE A 122 -3.99 -12.55 -9.37
C PHE A 122 -2.69 -11.88 -8.93
N ALA A 123 -2.58 -10.59 -9.20
CA ALA A 123 -1.44 -9.78 -8.85
C ALA A 123 -1.76 -8.82 -7.71
N TYR A 124 -0.77 -8.63 -6.85
CA TYR A 124 -0.77 -7.71 -5.73
C TYR A 124 0.20 -6.57 -6.01
N VAL A 125 -0.26 -5.34 -5.98
CA VAL A 125 0.59 -4.15 -6.05
C VAL A 125 0.60 -3.50 -4.68
N GLY A 126 1.77 -3.37 -4.07
CA GLY A 126 1.91 -2.76 -2.75
C GLY A 126 2.81 -1.54 -2.78
N HIS A 127 2.26 -0.37 -2.43
CA HIS A 127 3.02 0.86 -2.26
C HIS A 127 3.41 1.03 -0.79
N SER A 128 4.72 1.17 -0.51
CA SER A 128 5.22 1.40 0.85
C SER A 128 4.65 0.39 1.84
N PHE A 129 3.83 0.82 2.83
CA PHE A 129 3.16 -0.09 3.77
C PHE A 129 2.35 -1.19 3.07
N GLY A 130 1.66 -0.87 1.97
CA GLY A 130 0.92 -1.86 1.21
C GLY A 130 1.80 -3.03 0.73
N GLY A 131 3.08 -2.79 0.43
CA GLY A 131 4.04 -3.87 0.11
C GLY A 131 4.52 -4.61 1.37
N GLN A 132 4.78 -3.88 2.46
CA GLN A 132 5.20 -4.48 3.73
C GLN A 132 4.16 -5.48 4.26
N ALA A 133 2.88 -5.13 4.09
CA ALA A 133 1.76 -5.91 4.60
C ALA A 133 1.61 -7.29 3.94
N LEU A 134 2.11 -7.51 2.73
CA LEU A 134 2.01 -8.81 2.04
C LEU A 134 2.47 -9.98 2.91
N GLY A 135 3.60 -9.82 3.58
CA GLY A 135 4.16 -10.86 4.46
C GLY A 135 3.37 -11.08 5.74
N LEU A 136 2.45 -10.19 6.09
CA LEU A 136 1.59 -10.31 7.27
C LEU A 136 0.26 -11.01 6.97
N LEU A 137 -0.10 -11.22 5.70
CA LEU A 137 -1.40 -11.76 5.31
C LEU A 137 -1.45 -13.27 5.51
N PRO A 138 -2.48 -13.82 6.17
CA PRO A 138 -2.65 -15.26 6.31
C PRO A 138 -2.98 -15.95 4.98
N ASN A 139 -3.48 -15.21 4.00
CA ASN A 139 -3.87 -15.68 2.67
C ASN A 139 -2.94 -15.18 1.55
N ASN A 140 -1.68 -14.85 1.86
CA ASN A 140 -0.73 -14.37 0.86
C ASN A 140 -0.38 -15.44 -0.20
N SER A 141 -0.50 -16.72 0.14
CA SER A 141 -0.31 -17.84 -0.80
C SER A 141 -1.30 -17.85 -1.98
N GLU A 142 -2.41 -17.11 -1.88
CA GLU A 142 -3.38 -16.95 -2.97
C GLU A 142 -2.90 -15.98 -4.07
N ILE A 143 -1.80 -15.26 -3.82
CA ILE A 143 -1.28 -14.21 -4.69
C ILE A 143 -0.14 -14.78 -5.53
N SER A 144 -0.32 -14.84 -6.86
CA SER A 144 0.69 -15.40 -7.75
C SER A 144 1.85 -14.46 -8.04
N ARG A 145 1.61 -13.14 -8.00
CA ARG A 145 2.62 -12.11 -8.25
C ARG A 145 2.45 -10.91 -7.33
N ALA A 146 3.56 -10.37 -6.84
CA ALA A 146 3.57 -9.15 -6.03
C ALA A 146 4.56 -8.14 -6.60
N LEU A 147 4.08 -6.94 -6.88
CA LEU A 147 4.88 -5.79 -7.29
C LEU A 147 4.96 -4.79 -6.14
N PHE A 148 6.14 -4.62 -5.57
CA PHE A 148 6.40 -3.62 -4.55
C PHE A 148 6.88 -2.33 -5.19
N ILE A 149 6.29 -1.21 -4.79
CA ILE A 149 6.64 0.12 -5.23
C ILE A 149 7.04 0.91 -3.98
N ALA A 150 8.32 1.26 -3.89
CA ALA A 150 8.86 1.97 -2.73
C ALA A 150 8.51 1.32 -1.38
N ALA A 151 8.37 -0.02 -1.34
CA ALA A 151 8.12 -0.77 -0.11
C ALA A 151 9.44 -1.16 0.55
N GLN A 152 9.57 -0.89 1.85
CA GLN A 152 10.83 -1.01 2.59
C GLN A 152 10.61 -1.36 4.06
N ALA A 153 11.63 -1.87 4.72
CA ALA A 153 11.72 -1.86 6.18
C ALA A 153 12.10 -0.43 6.63
N GLY A 154 11.12 0.28 7.14
CA GLY A 154 11.20 1.73 7.35
C GLY A 154 12.03 2.16 8.58
N TYR A 155 13.08 1.41 8.97
CA TYR A 155 13.97 1.81 10.05
C TYR A 155 14.66 3.14 9.74
N TRP A 156 14.51 4.12 10.63
CA TRP A 156 14.95 5.48 10.36
C TRP A 156 16.43 5.63 9.98
N LYS A 157 17.32 4.77 10.53
CA LYS A 157 18.77 4.82 10.20
C LYS A 157 19.09 4.30 8.80
N LEU A 158 18.20 3.54 8.18
CA LEU A 158 18.34 3.09 6.79
C LEU A 158 17.84 4.15 5.78
N MET A 159 17.14 5.18 6.23
CA MET A 159 16.73 6.28 5.38
C MET A 159 17.93 7.17 5.01
N ALA A 160 17.83 7.88 3.87
CA ALA A 160 18.87 8.81 3.42
C ALA A 160 19.00 10.04 4.34
N SER A 161 20.21 10.59 4.46
CA SER A 161 20.44 11.88 5.12
C SER A 161 20.08 13.03 4.16
N PRO A 162 19.48 14.16 4.63
CA PRO A 162 19.14 14.47 6.02
C PRO A 162 17.76 13.94 6.47
N GLU A 163 16.98 13.31 5.58
CA GLU A 163 15.59 12.92 5.79
C GLU A 163 15.42 12.03 7.03
N ARG A 164 16.34 11.10 7.29
CA ARG A 164 16.29 10.22 8.48
C ARG A 164 16.20 10.99 9.80
N TYR A 165 16.91 12.11 9.92
CA TYR A 165 16.88 12.92 11.15
C TYR A 165 15.58 13.72 11.26
N ARG A 166 15.06 14.20 10.12
CA ARG A 166 13.76 14.87 10.06
C ARG A 166 12.63 13.92 10.48
N VAL A 167 12.63 12.69 9.94
CA VAL A 167 11.66 11.65 10.30
C VAL A 167 11.77 11.27 11.77
N TYR A 168 12.98 11.02 12.27
CA TYR A 168 13.20 10.72 13.67
C TYR A 168 12.64 11.81 14.60
N ALA A 169 12.98 13.06 14.33
CA ALA A 169 12.54 14.20 15.15
C ALA A 169 11.00 14.37 15.06
N MET A 170 10.45 14.33 13.86
CA MET A 170 9.01 14.48 13.63
C MET A 170 8.20 13.40 14.34
N LEU A 171 8.60 12.14 14.25
CA LEU A 171 7.86 11.03 14.85
C LEU A 171 7.93 11.06 16.39
N ASN A 172 9.10 11.36 16.97
CA ASN A 172 9.30 11.27 18.42
C ASN A 172 8.89 12.54 19.16
N PHE A 173 9.26 13.73 18.65
CA PHE A 173 9.07 14.99 19.38
C PHE A 173 7.80 15.75 18.99
N VAL A 174 7.20 15.44 17.86
CA VAL A 174 5.98 16.10 17.39
C VAL A 174 4.83 15.10 17.30
N GLY A 175 4.95 14.09 16.44
CA GLY A 175 3.87 13.18 16.09
C GLY A 175 3.39 12.35 17.28
N SER A 176 4.29 11.71 18.02
CA SER A 176 3.91 10.85 19.15
C SER A 176 3.28 11.61 20.32
N PRO A 177 3.83 12.75 20.79
CA PRO A 177 3.16 13.56 21.81
C PRO A 177 1.81 14.08 21.37
N LEU A 178 1.73 14.62 20.14
CA LEU A 178 0.49 15.14 19.57
C LEU A 178 -0.59 14.06 19.47
N THR A 179 -0.23 12.88 18.98
CA THR A 179 -1.15 11.72 18.84
C THR A 179 -1.67 11.25 20.20
N ARG A 180 -0.81 11.22 21.23
CA ARG A 180 -1.26 10.86 22.59
C ARG A 180 -2.19 11.90 23.19
N ALA A 181 -1.94 13.20 22.94
CA ALA A 181 -2.77 14.29 23.45
C ALA A 181 -4.13 14.38 22.74
N LEU A 182 -4.16 14.21 21.42
CA LEU A 182 -5.37 14.36 20.62
C LEU A 182 -6.18 13.06 20.44
N GLY A 183 -5.59 11.89 20.71
CA GLY A 183 -6.21 10.59 20.48
C GLY A 183 -6.16 10.10 19.03
N TYR A 184 -5.49 10.81 18.12
CA TYR A 184 -5.22 10.45 16.74
C TYR A 184 -4.05 11.30 16.20
N MET A 185 -3.43 10.91 15.10
CA MET A 185 -2.41 11.71 14.40
C MET A 185 -3.05 12.58 13.33
N PRO A 186 -3.05 13.92 13.46
CA PRO A 186 -3.60 14.82 12.44
C PRO A 186 -2.74 14.80 11.16
N GLY A 187 -3.36 14.59 10.00
CA GLY A 187 -2.68 14.60 8.70
C GLY A 187 -2.03 15.95 8.37
N LYS A 188 -2.64 17.05 8.84
CA LYS A 188 -2.10 18.42 8.69
C LYS A 188 -0.74 18.63 9.36
N ALA A 189 -0.34 17.74 10.27
CA ALA A 189 0.99 17.77 10.89
C ALA A 189 2.09 17.11 10.02
N GLY A 190 1.83 16.87 8.72
CA GLY A 190 2.84 16.49 7.73
C GLY A 190 2.69 15.12 7.10
N LEU A 191 1.61 14.36 7.41
CA LEU A 191 1.39 13.02 6.85
C LEU A 191 0.37 12.96 5.70
N GLY A 192 -0.38 14.04 5.45
CA GLY A 192 -1.41 14.09 4.40
C GLY A 192 -2.80 13.74 4.91
N MET A 193 -3.02 12.57 5.50
CA MET A 193 -4.30 12.17 6.11
C MET A 193 -4.17 11.92 7.61
N ASP A 194 -5.29 12.10 8.33
CA ASP A 194 -5.38 11.70 9.74
C ASP A 194 -5.21 10.18 9.87
N LEU A 195 -4.51 9.75 10.90
CA LEU A 195 -4.31 8.34 11.20
C LEU A 195 -4.88 7.97 12.56
N PRO A 196 -5.46 6.77 12.72
CA PRO A 196 -5.80 6.22 14.02
C PRO A 196 -4.57 6.22 14.95
N LYS A 197 -4.84 6.51 16.23
CA LYS A 197 -3.77 6.59 17.26
C LYS A 197 -2.89 5.35 17.27
N ASP A 198 -3.52 4.17 17.33
CA ASP A 198 -2.79 2.92 17.53
C ASP A 198 -1.99 2.54 16.27
N ALA A 199 -2.51 2.82 15.05
CA ALA A 199 -1.78 2.64 13.80
C ALA A 199 -0.54 3.53 13.73
N PHE A 200 -0.67 4.81 14.06
CA PHE A 200 0.46 5.73 14.05
C PHE A 200 1.53 5.33 15.09
N LEU A 201 1.13 5.02 16.33
CA LEU A 201 2.08 4.66 17.38
C LEU A 201 2.77 3.31 17.12
N GLN A 202 2.07 2.33 16.53
CA GLN A 202 2.68 1.08 16.09
C GLN A 202 3.72 1.34 14.99
N TRP A 203 3.37 2.14 13.98
CA TRP A 203 4.31 2.53 12.94
C TRP A 203 5.56 3.21 13.51
N VAL A 204 5.40 4.17 14.46
CA VAL A 204 6.54 4.80 15.14
C VAL A 204 7.42 3.76 15.83
N GLY A 205 6.83 2.80 16.53
CA GLY A 205 7.55 1.71 17.18
C GLY A 205 8.43 0.93 16.19
N TRP A 206 7.86 0.57 15.05
CA TRP A 206 8.60 -0.13 13.98
C TRP A 206 9.72 0.73 13.39
N VAL A 207 9.45 2.02 13.10
CA VAL A 207 10.46 2.94 12.55
C VAL A 207 11.66 3.12 13.48
N MET A 208 11.46 2.99 14.79
CA MET A 208 12.55 3.08 15.79
C MET A 208 13.32 1.76 15.97
N SER A 209 12.82 0.65 15.47
CA SER A 209 13.38 -0.69 15.67
C SER A 209 14.34 -1.08 14.53
N PRO A 210 15.55 -1.60 14.83
CA PRO A 210 16.60 -1.89 13.83
C PRO A 210 16.15 -2.81 12.69
N ARG A 211 15.32 -3.81 12.95
CA ARG A 211 14.74 -4.68 11.93
C ARG A 211 13.29 -4.32 11.60
N TYR A 212 12.87 -3.08 11.96
CA TYR A 212 11.53 -2.58 11.69
C TYR A 212 10.44 -3.45 12.30
N LEU A 213 9.39 -3.83 11.54
CA LEU A 213 8.29 -4.70 12.00
C LEU A 213 8.76 -6.09 12.46
N PHE A 214 9.92 -6.57 12.00
CA PHE A 214 10.49 -7.86 12.39
C PHE A 214 10.98 -7.90 13.85
N ASP A 215 11.11 -6.76 14.51
CA ASP A 215 11.42 -6.67 15.94
C ASP A 215 10.17 -6.58 16.83
N ASP A 216 8.97 -6.55 16.25
CA ASP A 216 7.73 -6.51 17.03
C ASP A 216 7.35 -7.92 17.48
N ALA A 217 7.77 -8.29 18.71
CA ALA A 217 7.51 -9.60 19.28
C ALA A 217 6.01 -9.92 19.49
N LYS A 218 5.12 -8.91 19.37
CA LYS A 218 3.67 -9.08 19.48
C LYS A 218 3.00 -9.30 18.12
N LEU A 219 3.75 -9.16 17.04
CA LEU A 219 3.24 -9.27 15.68
C LEU A 219 3.30 -10.76 15.23
N GLU A 220 2.36 -11.57 15.71
CA GLU A 220 2.27 -12.99 15.36
C GLU A 220 2.20 -13.24 13.85
N ALA A 221 1.63 -12.28 13.11
CA ALA A 221 1.51 -12.34 11.65
C ALA A 221 2.86 -12.43 10.90
N LEU A 222 3.99 -12.16 11.55
CA LEU A 222 5.32 -12.36 10.97
C LEU A 222 5.56 -13.79 10.49
N GLN A 223 4.90 -14.78 11.11
CA GLN A 223 4.96 -16.18 10.69
C GLN A 223 4.43 -16.42 9.26
N ASN A 224 3.70 -15.47 8.68
CA ASN A 224 3.13 -15.61 7.35
C ASN A 224 4.11 -15.23 6.22
N PHE A 225 5.22 -14.54 6.50
CA PHE A 225 6.21 -14.18 5.49
C PHE A 225 6.71 -15.37 4.66
N PRO A 226 7.08 -16.53 5.27
CA PRO A 226 7.51 -17.72 4.53
C PRO A 226 6.40 -18.39 3.70
N ASN A 227 5.12 -18.08 3.95
CA ASN A 227 4.00 -18.70 3.23
C ASN A 227 3.85 -18.14 1.80
N TYR A 228 4.39 -16.96 1.52
CA TYR A 228 4.36 -16.38 0.18
C TYR A 228 5.34 -17.12 -0.74
N GLN A 229 4.82 -17.67 -1.84
CA GLN A 229 5.59 -18.45 -2.83
C GLN A 229 5.48 -17.89 -4.25
N GLY A 230 4.76 -16.78 -4.43
CA GLY A 230 4.62 -16.13 -5.73
C GLY A 230 5.88 -15.37 -6.16
N ALA A 231 5.90 -14.92 -7.42
CA ALA A 231 6.96 -14.04 -7.89
C ALA A 231 6.84 -12.66 -7.20
N LEU A 232 7.99 -12.13 -6.73
CA LEU A 232 8.05 -10.80 -6.11
C LEU A 232 9.09 -9.95 -6.82
N ARG A 233 8.64 -8.77 -7.31
CA ARG A 233 9.53 -7.72 -7.82
C ARG A 233 9.37 -6.47 -6.96
N ALA A 234 10.48 -5.92 -6.47
CA ALA A 234 10.52 -4.69 -5.69
C ALA A 234 11.21 -3.59 -6.50
N LEU A 235 10.48 -2.52 -6.81
CA LEU A 235 11.02 -1.32 -7.45
C LEU A 235 11.53 -0.36 -6.38
N CYS A 236 12.84 -0.12 -6.38
CA CYS A 236 13.56 0.80 -5.51
C CYS A 236 13.92 2.05 -6.31
N MET A 237 13.30 3.20 -6.02
CA MET A 237 13.63 4.45 -6.67
C MET A 237 14.92 5.02 -6.06
N SER A 238 15.94 5.28 -6.89
CA SER A 238 17.27 5.70 -6.41
C SER A 238 17.27 7.05 -5.68
N ASP A 239 16.26 7.87 -5.93
CA ASP A 239 16.06 9.18 -5.33
C ASP A 239 14.99 9.20 -4.22
N ASP A 240 14.56 8.02 -3.76
CA ASP A 240 13.65 7.89 -2.63
C ASP A 240 14.43 7.91 -1.31
N PRO A 241 14.26 8.96 -0.48
CA PRO A 241 15.02 9.05 0.77
C PRO A 241 14.50 8.09 1.86
N TRP A 242 13.31 7.49 1.70
CA TRP A 242 12.71 6.57 2.65
C TRP A 242 12.99 5.11 2.30
N ALA A 243 12.73 4.73 1.04
CA ALA A 243 12.91 3.37 0.55
C ALA A 243 14.28 3.20 -0.12
N THR A 244 15.34 3.42 0.64
CA THR A 244 16.71 3.16 0.17
C THR A 244 16.91 1.67 -0.13
N ARG A 245 17.89 1.35 -0.99
CA ARG A 245 18.19 -0.03 -1.36
C ARG A 245 18.39 -0.96 -0.15
N PRO A 246 19.16 -0.60 0.91
CA PRO A 246 19.29 -1.43 2.12
C PRO A 246 17.95 -1.63 2.85
N ALA A 247 17.08 -0.63 2.87
CA ALA A 247 15.76 -0.75 3.51
C ALA A 247 14.82 -1.69 2.74
N VAL A 248 14.88 -1.68 1.40
CA VAL A 248 14.14 -2.61 0.55
C VAL A 248 14.66 -4.04 0.72
N GLU A 249 15.99 -4.22 0.73
CA GLU A 249 16.64 -5.53 0.96
C GLU A 249 16.25 -6.15 2.30
N LEU A 250 16.22 -5.34 3.37
CA LEU A 250 15.81 -5.81 4.69
C LEU A 250 14.35 -6.31 4.70
N LEU A 251 13.43 -5.62 4.02
CA LEU A 251 12.05 -6.10 3.90
C LEU A 251 11.99 -7.41 3.10
N CYS A 252 12.64 -7.43 1.94
CA CYS A 252 12.64 -8.57 1.03
C CYS A 252 13.25 -9.83 1.66
N ALA A 253 14.23 -9.70 2.55
CA ALA A 253 14.84 -10.80 3.28
C ALA A 253 13.86 -11.57 4.17
N GLY A 254 12.70 -10.99 4.52
CA GLY A 254 11.63 -11.69 5.25
C GLY A 254 10.95 -12.79 4.42
N PHE A 255 10.94 -12.69 3.10
CA PHE A 255 10.32 -13.67 2.19
C PHE A 255 11.27 -14.83 1.90
N THR A 256 11.49 -15.70 2.89
CA THR A 256 12.54 -16.74 2.86
C THR A 256 12.25 -17.90 1.92
N SER A 257 11.02 -18.07 1.45
CA SER A 257 10.63 -19.17 0.54
C SER A 257 10.80 -18.82 -0.94
N ILE A 258 11.18 -17.60 -1.26
CA ILE A 258 11.40 -17.11 -2.63
C ILE A 258 12.68 -16.29 -2.72
N THR A 259 13.10 -15.97 -3.94
CA THR A 259 14.16 -14.97 -4.20
C THR A 259 13.52 -13.73 -4.82
N PRO A 260 13.26 -12.66 -4.03
CA PRO A 260 12.72 -11.41 -4.55
C PRO A 260 13.65 -10.75 -5.57
N GLU A 261 13.09 -10.29 -6.68
CA GLU A 261 13.82 -9.47 -7.66
C GLU A 261 13.77 -8.00 -7.23
N ILE A 262 14.91 -7.40 -6.91
CA ILE A 262 14.99 -5.99 -6.52
C ILE A 262 15.58 -5.17 -7.67
N VAL A 263 14.77 -4.32 -8.27
CA VAL A 263 15.13 -3.46 -9.41
C VAL A 263 15.31 -2.03 -8.94
N THR A 264 16.49 -1.46 -9.15
CA THR A 264 16.71 -0.04 -8.92
C THR A 264 16.30 0.75 -10.16
N VAL A 265 15.45 1.76 -9.95
CA VAL A 265 14.97 2.68 -10.98
C VAL A 265 15.52 4.07 -10.70
N THR A 266 16.15 4.68 -11.70
CA THR A 266 16.66 6.06 -11.59
C THR A 266 15.74 7.05 -12.31
N PRO A 267 15.72 8.34 -11.94
CA PRO A 267 15.02 9.36 -12.71
C PRO A 267 15.44 9.38 -14.19
N ALA A 268 16.70 9.10 -14.49
CA ALA A 268 17.22 9.04 -15.86
C ALA A 268 16.55 7.95 -16.71
N ASP A 269 16.20 6.80 -16.12
CA ASP A 269 15.51 5.70 -16.81
C ASP A 269 14.10 6.10 -17.29
N THR A 270 13.56 7.16 -16.75
CA THR A 270 12.18 7.62 -17.03
C THR A 270 12.13 8.98 -17.72
N GLY A 271 13.27 9.64 -17.89
CA GLY A 271 13.34 10.95 -18.53
C GLY A 271 12.81 12.12 -17.67
N VAL A 272 12.60 11.90 -16.38
CA VAL A 272 12.17 12.95 -15.43
C VAL A 272 13.30 13.33 -14.47
N SER A 273 13.17 14.49 -13.83
CA SER A 273 14.17 14.97 -12.87
C SER A 273 14.04 14.31 -11.49
N ARG A 274 12.87 13.75 -11.16
CA ARG A 274 12.59 13.17 -9.84
C ARG A 274 11.44 12.16 -9.89
N ILE A 275 11.62 11.01 -9.23
CA ILE A 275 10.56 10.03 -8.95
C ILE A 275 10.18 10.12 -7.45
N GLY A 276 11.13 9.79 -6.55
CA GLY A 276 10.93 9.76 -5.10
C GLY A 276 9.89 8.73 -4.65
N HIS A 277 9.46 8.85 -3.39
CA HIS A 277 8.58 7.87 -2.75
C HIS A 277 7.19 7.74 -3.40
N MET A 278 6.63 8.85 -3.92
CA MET A 278 5.24 8.93 -4.41
C MET A 278 5.12 9.03 -5.92
N GLY A 279 6.22 9.29 -6.63
CA GLY A 279 6.18 9.72 -8.03
C GLY A 279 5.76 8.64 -9.01
N PHE A 280 5.98 7.36 -8.69
CA PHE A 280 5.57 6.25 -9.56
C PHE A 280 4.14 6.40 -10.10
N PHE A 281 3.21 6.87 -9.26
CA PHE A 281 1.78 6.96 -9.60
C PHE A 281 1.39 8.22 -10.39
N ARG A 282 2.35 9.06 -10.77
CA ARG A 282 2.09 10.24 -11.60
C ARG A 282 1.90 9.85 -13.07
N PRO A 283 0.96 10.51 -13.80
CA PRO A 283 0.67 10.19 -15.20
C PRO A 283 1.85 10.28 -16.16
N GLU A 284 2.87 11.09 -15.82
CA GLU A 284 4.11 11.24 -16.60
C GLU A 284 4.88 9.93 -16.78
N HIS A 285 4.66 8.95 -15.88
CA HIS A 285 5.31 7.63 -15.92
C HIS A 285 4.52 6.57 -16.68
N ARG A 286 3.44 6.95 -17.39
CA ARG A 286 2.58 6.00 -18.14
C ARG A 286 3.37 5.17 -19.14
N ASP A 287 4.22 5.80 -19.92
CA ASP A 287 4.94 5.16 -21.01
C ASP A 287 6.29 4.55 -20.58
N THR A 288 6.62 4.67 -19.31
CA THR A 288 7.85 4.14 -18.70
C THR A 288 7.51 3.14 -17.60
N LEU A 289 7.38 3.61 -16.35
CA LEU A 289 7.18 2.75 -15.18
C LEU A 289 5.88 1.97 -15.21
N TRP A 290 4.77 2.60 -15.63
CA TRP A 290 3.48 1.90 -15.67
C TRP A 290 3.45 0.81 -16.73
N ARG A 291 4.07 1.08 -17.90
CA ARG A 291 4.19 0.08 -18.96
C ARG A 291 4.99 -1.13 -18.48
N GLY A 292 6.20 -0.92 -17.93
CA GLY A 292 7.02 -2.03 -17.42
C GLY A 292 6.36 -2.79 -16.27
N ALA A 293 5.66 -2.09 -15.37
CA ALA A 293 4.89 -2.71 -14.29
C ALA A 293 3.74 -3.58 -14.83
N ALA A 294 2.97 -3.07 -15.80
CA ALA A 294 1.88 -3.80 -16.42
C ALA A 294 2.36 -5.03 -17.18
N GLU A 295 3.41 -4.91 -17.99
CA GLU A 295 4.03 -6.02 -18.70
C GLU A 295 4.50 -7.12 -17.75
N TRP A 296 5.09 -6.74 -16.61
CA TRP A 296 5.51 -7.70 -15.61
C TRP A 296 4.32 -8.39 -14.93
N ILE A 297 3.24 -7.66 -14.62
CA ILE A 297 2.00 -8.22 -14.06
C ILE A 297 1.37 -9.22 -15.04
N GLU A 298 1.35 -8.88 -16.33
CA GLU A 298 0.70 -9.65 -17.39
C GLU A 298 1.50 -10.89 -17.83
N ALA A 299 2.77 -10.99 -17.48
CA ALA A 299 3.64 -12.11 -17.86
C ALA A 299 3.43 -13.38 -17.01
N GLY A 300 2.43 -13.40 -16.10
CA GLY A 300 2.20 -14.50 -15.17
C GLY A 300 0.82 -15.11 -15.21
#